data_eb90b3fa6093141e7394bd75d851d36e
#
_entry.id   eb90b3fa6093141e7394bd75d851d36e
#
_cell.length_a   1.000
_cell.length_b   1.000
_cell.length_c   1.000
_cell.angle_alpha   90.00
_cell.angle_beta   90.00
_cell.angle_gamma   90.00
#
_symmetry.space_group_name_H-M   'P 1'
#
loop_
_entity.id
_entity.type
_entity.pdbx_description
1 polymer ?
#
loop_
_entity_poly.entity_id
_entity_poly.type
_entity_poly.pdbx_seq_one_letter_code
_entity_poly.pdbx_strand_id
1 'polypeptide(L)'
;KVDFYITGDSTVNAFSVAAENEEEPHIVNINSALFGLMTQDELRFVVGHELGHLINRDTALARLINFVFPPNSDVPVTLQYKIRLHEQLAELVADRYGYLAVENLDACVTAFFKMASGLDLMKMNVSIEALIADNNRRLDYFLKDKGMSRASHPVNPIRVQALNLFATAKDKEELDNGMKELISILLKVGDSDLDEHTARFIASAGLLVASTDEDINKEEYDKIIQSLAALKIFPKEFLDEIIKGDVAEIFNESVQKMLEINPGLKEGMLQYMIQIVLSDKIIAKEEVELIYQFGNSIGLSDMEVATAIAESIQQCYVPSLDAIC
;
A
#
# COMPACT_ATOMS: atom_id res chain seq x y z
N LYS A 1 13.59 -24.41 8.90
CA LYS A 1 13.23 -24.70 10.31
C LYS A 1 12.44 -23.53 10.87
N VAL A 2 11.39 -23.80 11.66
CA VAL A 2 10.60 -22.79 12.36
C VAL A 2 10.56 -23.14 13.84
N ASP A 3 10.89 -22.17 14.70
CA ASP A 3 10.77 -22.30 16.15
C ASP A 3 9.59 -21.46 16.64
N PHE A 4 8.80 -22.01 17.57
CA PHE A 4 7.60 -21.39 18.10
C PHE A 4 7.85 -20.93 19.53
N TYR A 5 7.44 -19.71 19.83
CA TYR A 5 7.56 -19.10 21.13
C TYR A 5 6.22 -18.61 21.67
N ILE A 6 6.08 -18.60 22.98
CA ILE A 6 4.99 -17.96 23.68
C ILE A 6 5.61 -16.90 24.58
N THR A 7 5.22 -15.63 24.34
CA THR A 7 5.66 -14.52 25.19
C THR A 7 4.57 -14.13 26.17
N GLY A 8 4.96 -13.88 27.42
CA GLY A 8 4.07 -13.39 28.46
C GLY A 8 3.67 -11.93 28.21
N ASP A 9 2.78 -11.70 27.25
CA ASP A 9 2.30 -10.38 26.85
C ASP A 9 0.76 -10.36 26.87
N SER A 10 0.19 -9.27 27.38
CA SER A 10 -1.25 -9.04 27.48
C SER A 10 -1.89 -8.52 26.21
N THR A 11 -1.11 -8.15 25.18
CA THR A 11 -1.65 -7.76 23.88
C THR A 11 -2.12 -8.98 23.11
N VAL A 12 -3.29 -8.87 22.46
CA VAL A 12 -3.85 -9.91 21.59
C VAL A 12 -3.14 -9.85 20.26
N ASN A 13 -1.97 -10.48 20.15
CA ASN A 13 -1.13 -10.41 18.95
C ASN A 13 -0.29 -11.68 18.76
N ALA A 14 0.12 -11.92 17.52
CA ALA A 14 1.16 -12.85 17.11
C ALA A 14 2.02 -12.17 16.04
N PHE A 15 3.23 -12.66 15.81
CA PHE A 15 4.09 -12.17 14.74
C PHE A 15 5.09 -13.24 14.30
N SER A 16 5.58 -13.10 13.09
CA SER A 16 6.63 -13.96 12.54
C SER A 16 7.88 -13.16 12.15
N VAL A 17 9.04 -13.81 12.29
CA VAL A 17 10.35 -13.26 11.91
C VAL A 17 11.06 -14.25 11.01
N ALA A 18 11.43 -13.81 9.80
CA ALA A 18 12.23 -14.65 8.93
C ALA A 18 13.68 -14.76 9.44
N ALA A 19 14.27 -15.94 9.32
CA ALA A 19 15.68 -16.16 9.57
C ALA A 19 16.56 -15.23 8.72
N GLU A 20 17.70 -14.82 9.24
CA GLU A 20 18.66 -13.99 8.49
C GLU A 20 19.56 -14.82 7.57
N ASN A 21 19.79 -16.07 7.92
CA ASN A 21 20.58 -17.02 7.17
C ASN A 21 19.98 -18.44 7.28
N GLU A 22 20.53 -19.40 6.53
CA GLU A 22 20.04 -20.79 6.48
C GLU A 22 20.27 -21.59 7.79
N GLU A 23 21.19 -21.15 8.64
CA GLU A 23 21.51 -21.83 9.90
C GLU A 23 20.53 -21.47 11.00
N GLU A 24 19.88 -20.31 10.91
CA GLU A 24 18.91 -19.82 11.90
C GLU A 24 17.51 -20.33 11.60
N PRO A 25 16.67 -20.54 12.65
CA PRO A 25 15.27 -20.84 12.46
C PRO A 25 14.48 -19.55 12.17
N HIS A 26 13.43 -19.66 11.37
CA HIS A 26 12.34 -18.68 11.41
C HIS A 26 11.66 -18.74 12.78
N ILE A 27 11.07 -17.64 13.22
CA ILE A 27 10.39 -17.54 14.50
C ILE A 27 8.91 -17.23 14.25
N VAL A 28 8.04 -17.94 14.95
CA VAL A 28 6.63 -17.56 15.15
C VAL A 28 6.41 -17.34 16.62
N ASN A 29 6.01 -16.15 17.01
CA ASN A 29 5.70 -15.80 18.38
C ASN A 29 4.20 -15.58 18.57
N ILE A 30 3.66 -16.13 19.67
CA ILE A 30 2.27 -15.95 20.05
C ILE A 30 2.23 -15.33 21.44
N ASN A 31 1.54 -14.22 21.61
CA ASN A 31 1.36 -13.61 22.91
C ASN A 31 0.40 -14.43 23.77
N SER A 32 0.68 -14.52 25.06
CA SER A 32 -0.08 -15.36 26.00
C SER A 32 -1.58 -15.00 26.06
N ALA A 33 -1.94 -13.75 25.82
CA ALA A 33 -3.33 -13.31 25.75
C ALA A 33 -4.16 -14.04 24.68
N LEU A 34 -3.56 -14.44 23.55
CA LEU A 34 -4.24 -15.21 22.50
C LEU A 34 -4.70 -16.58 23.00
N PHE A 35 -3.89 -17.28 23.81
CA PHE A 35 -4.25 -18.58 24.34
C PHE A 35 -5.46 -18.54 25.29
N GLY A 36 -5.62 -17.44 26.03
CA GLY A 36 -6.78 -17.25 26.92
C GLY A 36 -8.06 -16.86 26.18
N LEU A 37 -7.95 -16.31 24.99
CA LEU A 37 -9.06 -15.76 24.21
C LEU A 37 -9.55 -16.69 23.11
N MET A 38 -8.65 -17.43 22.46
CA MET A 38 -8.92 -18.19 21.24
C MET A 38 -9.17 -19.67 21.47
N THR A 39 -10.02 -20.25 20.64
CA THR A 39 -10.19 -21.70 20.51
C THR A 39 -8.98 -22.31 19.77
N GLN A 40 -8.90 -23.64 19.76
CA GLN A 40 -7.83 -24.35 19.07
C GLN A 40 -7.80 -24.07 17.56
N ASP A 41 -8.96 -23.98 16.91
CA ASP A 41 -9.05 -23.71 15.49
C ASP A 41 -8.70 -22.26 15.17
N GLU A 42 -9.12 -21.31 15.99
CA GLU A 42 -8.71 -19.90 15.87
C GLU A 42 -7.19 -19.72 16.02
N LEU A 43 -6.57 -20.45 16.99
CA LEU A 43 -5.11 -20.46 17.13
C LEU A 43 -4.41 -21.10 15.92
N ARG A 44 -4.95 -22.18 15.36
CA ARG A 44 -4.42 -22.78 14.12
C ARG A 44 -4.49 -21.79 12.95
N PHE A 45 -5.60 -21.05 12.85
CA PHE A 45 -5.72 -19.98 11.85
C PHE A 45 -4.62 -18.93 12.00
N VAL A 46 -4.41 -18.41 13.23
CA VAL A 46 -3.37 -17.40 13.50
C VAL A 46 -1.97 -17.95 13.18
N VAL A 47 -1.66 -19.16 13.61
CA VAL A 47 -0.37 -19.79 13.30
C VAL A 47 -0.18 -19.99 11.80
N GLY A 48 -1.21 -20.44 11.10
CA GLY A 48 -1.19 -20.60 9.65
C GLY A 48 -0.98 -19.25 8.91
N HIS A 49 -1.59 -18.18 9.40
CA HIS A 49 -1.40 -16.82 8.91
C HIS A 49 0.07 -16.37 9.07
N GLU A 50 0.65 -16.52 10.25
CA GLU A 50 2.06 -16.17 10.50
C GLU A 50 3.03 -16.99 9.64
N LEU A 51 2.75 -18.28 9.45
CA LEU A 51 3.51 -19.11 8.52
C LEU A 51 3.35 -18.64 7.07
N GLY A 52 2.19 -18.11 6.70
CA GLY A 52 1.94 -17.51 5.39
C GLY A 52 2.91 -16.37 5.08
N HIS A 53 3.15 -15.46 6.02
CA HIS A 53 4.13 -14.38 5.88
C HIS A 53 5.56 -14.91 5.68
N LEU A 54 5.94 -15.98 6.38
CA LEU A 54 7.25 -16.59 6.21
C LEU A 54 7.40 -17.27 4.84
N ILE A 55 6.37 -17.98 4.38
CA ILE A 55 6.37 -18.66 3.07
C ILE A 55 6.46 -17.66 1.93
N ASN A 56 5.73 -16.54 2.02
CA ASN A 56 5.75 -15.47 1.03
C ASN A 56 6.97 -14.55 1.13
N ARG A 57 7.80 -14.69 2.16
CA ARG A 57 8.96 -13.84 2.45
C ARG A 57 8.61 -12.37 2.71
N ASP A 58 7.42 -12.08 3.19
CA ASP A 58 6.97 -10.70 3.46
C ASP A 58 7.86 -10.02 4.49
N THR A 59 8.25 -10.73 5.54
CA THR A 59 9.15 -10.23 6.60
C THR A 59 10.58 -9.97 6.07
N ALA A 60 11.04 -10.72 5.08
CA ALA A 60 12.34 -10.48 4.43
C ALA A 60 12.29 -9.22 3.56
N LEU A 61 11.18 -9.00 2.83
CA LEU A 61 10.98 -7.79 2.04
C LEU A 61 10.90 -6.56 2.94
N ALA A 62 10.17 -6.62 4.05
CA ALA A 62 10.11 -5.52 5.02
C ALA A 62 11.49 -5.14 5.55
N ARG A 63 12.36 -6.12 5.84
CA ARG A 63 13.77 -5.85 6.24
C ARG A 63 14.56 -5.18 5.13
N LEU A 64 14.42 -5.64 3.88
CA LEU A 64 15.08 -5.02 2.73
C LEU A 64 14.65 -3.57 2.55
N ILE A 65 13.35 -3.29 2.66
CA ILE A 65 12.82 -1.92 2.59
C ILE A 65 13.42 -1.06 3.70
N ASN A 66 13.46 -1.53 4.94
CA ASN A 66 14.04 -0.82 6.08
C ASN A 66 15.56 -0.63 5.97
N PHE A 67 16.26 -1.53 5.27
CA PHE A 67 17.68 -1.40 4.99
C PHE A 67 17.95 -0.29 3.96
N VAL A 68 17.15 -0.26 2.88
CA VAL A 68 17.29 0.75 1.81
C VAL A 68 16.77 2.12 2.29
N PHE A 69 15.69 2.11 3.06
CA PHE A 69 15.04 3.30 3.61
C PHE A 69 14.96 3.16 5.14
N PRO A 70 16.02 3.54 5.88
CA PRO A 70 16.01 3.51 7.33
C PRO A 70 14.86 4.35 7.92
N PRO A 71 14.44 4.10 9.17
CA PRO A 71 13.44 4.93 9.84
C PRO A 71 13.78 6.42 9.75
N ASN A 72 12.82 7.24 9.37
CA ASN A 72 12.92 8.67 9.10
C ASN A 72 13.66 9.07 7.81
N SER A 73 13.92 8.14 6.90
CA SER A 73 14.35 8.50 5.55
C SER A 73 13.15 8.85 4.66
N ASP A 74 13.39 9.71 3.67
CA ASP A 74 12.37 10.07 2.68
C ASP A 74 12.18 8.93 1.68
N VAL A 75 11.09 8.19 1.82
CA VAL A 75 10.69 7.19 0.84
C VAL A 75 9.91 7.88 -0.28
N PRO A 76 10.27 7.68 -1.56
CA PRO A 76 9.48 8.23 -2.67
C PRO A 76 8.00 7.89 -2.54
N VAL A 77 7.11 8.88 -2.76
CA VAL A 77 5.67 8.74 -2.52
C VAL A 77 5.07 7.55 -3.28
N THR A 78 5.46 7.37 -4.54
CA THR A 78 5.01 6.23 -5.36
C THR A 78 5.44 4.88 -4.77
N LEU A 79 6.63 4.82 -4.17
CA LEU A 79 7.11 3.61 -3.51
C LEU A 79 6.37 3.37 -2.19
N GLN A 80 6.04 4.41 -1.42
CA GLN A 80 5.20 4.29 -0.23
C GLN A 80 3.85 3.62 -0.55
N TYR A 81 3.17 4.05 -1.63
CA TYR A 81 1.92 3.43 -2.06
C TYR A 81 2.11 1.96 -2.46
N LYS A 82 3.19 1.62 -3.17
CA LYS A 82 3.48 0.23 -3.55
C LYS A 82 3.76 -0.65 -2.34
N ILE A 83 4.55 -0.14 -1.39
CA ILE A 83 4.85 -0.85 -0.13
C ILE A 83 3.55 -1.13 0.62
N ARG A 84 2.72 -0.10 0.82
CA ARG A 84 1.44 -0.26 1.51
C ARG A 84 0.51 -1.26 0.83
N LEU A 85 0.34 -1.15 -0.49
CA LEU A 85 -0.48 -2.10 -1.24
C LEU A 85 0.06 -3.52 -1.10
N HIS A 86 1.40 -3.69 -1.18
CA HIS A 86 2.02 -4.99 -0.96
C HIS A 86 1.73 -5.54 0.44
N GLU A 87 1.90 -4.74 1.49
CA GLU A 87 1.58 -5.12 2.87
C GLU A 87 0.12 -5.57 3.00
N GLN A 88 -0.82 -4.80 2.47
CA GLN A 88 -2.25 -5.13 2.50
C GLN A 88 -2.57 -6.42 1.72
N LEU A 89 -1.94 -6.65 0.57
CA LEU A 89 -2.12 -7.87 -0.21
C LEU A 89 -1.46 -9.08 0.47
N ALA A 90 -0.32 -8.88 1.13
CA ALA A 90 0.35 -9.91 1.91
C ALA A 90 -0.55 -10.45 3.04
N GLU A 91 -1.29 -9.56 3.72
CA GLU A 91 -2.28 -9.94 4.72
C GLU A 91 -3.37 -10.84 4.13
N LEU A 92 -3.93 -10.49 2.95
CA LEU A 92 -4.96 -11.32 2.31
C LEU A 92 -4.43 -12.70 1.89
N VAL A 93 -3.14 -12.77 1.52
CA VAL A 93 -2.49 -14.05 1.20
C VAL A 93 -2.21 -14.85 2.46
N ALA A 94 -1.71 -14.23 3.52
CA ALA A 94 -1.47 -14.87 4.81
C ALA A 94 -2.77 -15.44 5.40
N ASP A 95 -3.90 -14.73 5.26
CA ASP A 95 -5.23 -15.21 5.67
C ASP A 95 -5.63 -16.52 4.97
N ARG A 96 -5.28 -16.68 3.68
CA ARG A 96 -5.54 -17.95 2.96
C ARG A 96 -4.72 -19.10 3.51
N TYR A 97 -3.46 -18.87 3.91
CA TYR A 97 -2.65 -19.89 4.60
C TYR A 97 -3.26 -20.24 5.96
N GLY A 98 -3.75 -19.24 6.70
CA GLY A 98 -4.49 -19.44 7.92
C GLY A 98 -5.74 -20.31 7.71
N TYR A 99 -6.54 -20.03 6.71
CA TYR A 99 -7.73 -20.83 6.35
C TYR A 99 -7.35 -22.27 5.96
N LEU A 100 -6.32 -22.46 5.16
CA LEU A 100 -5.86 -23.80 4.75
C LEU A 100 -5.38 -24.63 5.94
N ALA A 101 -4.95 -24.01 7.03
CA ALA A 101 -4.54 -24.71 8.25
C ALA A 101 -5.73 -25.23 9.08
N VAL A 102 -6.94 -24.69 8.85
CA VAL A 102 -8.13 -25.01 9.69
C VAL A 102 -9.34 -25.43 8.88
N GLU A 103 -9.48 -24.98 7.61
CA GLU A 103 -10.62 -25.22 6.72
C GLU A 103 -11.98 -24.92 7.37
N ASN A 104 -12.04 -23.91 8.22
CA ASN A 104 -13.20 -23.49 8.99
C ASN A 104 -13.34 -21.98 8.94
N LEU A 105 -14.22 -21.47 8.06
CA LEU A 105 -14.43 -20.04 7.84
C LEU A 105 -14.93 -19.33 9.10
N ASP A 106 -15.80 -19.97 9.88
CA ASP A 106 -16.35 -19.40 11.09
C ASP A 106 -15.26 -19.15 12.14
N ALA A 107 -14.32 -20.08 12.30
CA ALA A 107 -13.16 -19.92 13.17
C ALA A 107 -12.27 -18.75 12.70
N CYS A 108 -12.08 -18.58 11.40
CA CYS A 108 -11.32 -17.46 10.85
C CYS A 108 -11.99 -16.11 11.13
N VAL A 109 -13.29 -16.01 10.87
CA VAL A 109 -14.07 -14.78 11.10
C VAL A 109 -14.10 -14.41 12.58
N THR A 110 -14.28 -15.37 13.47
CA THR A 110 -14.25 -15.13 14.92
C THR A 110 -12.85 -14.75 15.41
N ALA A 111 -11.79 -15.32 14.82
CA ALA A 111 -10.42 -14.93 15.11
C ALA A 111 -10.16 -13.46 14.75
N PHE A 112 -10.57 -13.01 13.57
CA PHE A 112 -10.47 -11.58 13.18
C PHE A 112 -11.15 -10.67 14.18
N PHE A 113 -12.38 -11.02 14.60
CA PHE A 113 -13.10 -10.21 15.58
C PHE A 113 -12.38 -10.18 16.93
N LYS A 114 -11.91 -11.32 17.43
CA LYS A 114 -11.20 -11.42 18.70
C LYS A 114 -9.88 -10.66 18.67
N MET A 115 -9.12 -10.75 17.58
CA MET A 115 -7.88 -9.99 17.41
C MET A 115 -8.13 -8.48 17.39
N ALA A 116 -9.19 -8.02 16.70
CA ALA A 116 -9.51 -6.60 16.60
C ALA A 116 -10.10 -6.01 17.88
N SER A 117 -10.90 -6.77 18.62
CA SER A 117 -11.67 -6.27 19.78
C SER A 117 -11.12 -6.68 21.14
N GLY A 118 -10.33 -7.76 21.20
CA GLY A 118 -9.96 -8.41 22.47
C GLY A 118 -11.13 -9.10 23.19
N LEU A 119 -12.30 -9.26 22.54
CA LEU A 119 -13.52 -9.76 23.15
C LEU A 119 -13.86 -11.16 22.67
N ASP A 120 -14.46 -11.95 23.57
CA ASP A 120 -14.97 -13.28 23.27
C ASP A 120 -16.44 -13.22 22.87
N LEU A 121 -16.76 -13.54 21.60
CA LEU A 121 -18.12 -13.54 21.03
C LEU A 121 -19.08 -14.45 21.82
N MET A 122 -18.61 -15.58 22.32
CA MET A 122 -19.43 -16.52 23.10
C MET A 122 -19.94 -15.86 24.39
N LYS A 123 -19.10 -15.05 25.02
CA LYS A 123 -19.48 -14.28 26.23
C LYS A 123 -20.41 -13.13 25.92
N MET A 124 -20.40 -12.63 24.67
CA MET A 124 -21.25 -11.51 24.24
C MET A 124 -22.60 -11.97 23.67
N ASN A 125 -22.81 -13.27 23.51
CA ASN A 125 -24.01 -13.82 22.87
C ASN A 125 -24.28 -13.26 21.45
N VAL A 126 -23.21 -13.03 20.69
CA VAL A 126 -23.25 -12.56 19.29
C VAL A 126 -23.11 -13.76 18.37
N SER A 127 -24.02 -13.91 17.41
CA SER A 127 -23.91 -14.98 16.43
C SER A 127 -22.93 -14.64 15.29
N ILE A 128 -22.31 -15.67 14.71
CA ILE A 128 -21.37 -15.52 13.59
C ILE A 128 -22.09 -14.95 12.37
N GLU A 129 -23.32 -15.36 12.12
CA GLU A 129 -24.13 -14.84 11.00
C GLU A 129 -24.38 -13.33 11.14
N ALA A 130 -24.67 -12.85 12.37
CA ALA A 130 -24.82 -11.42 12.62
C ALA A 130 -23.52 -10.65 12.39
N LEU A 131 -22.38 -11.25 12.74
CA LEU A 131 -21.06 -10.68 12.51
C LEU A 131 -20.73 -10.60 11.01
N ILE A 132 -20.98 -11.66 10.24
CA ILE A 132 -20.79 -11.68 8.79
C ILE A 132 -21.72 -10.65 8.12
N ALA A 133 -22.97 -10.56 8.53
CA ALA A 133 -23.92 -9.57 8.02
C ALA A 133 -23.50 -8.13 8.31
N ASP A 134 -22.89 -7.87 9.49
CA ASP A 134 -22.33 -6.56 9.82
C ASP A 134 -21.10 -6.24 8.97
N ASN A 135 -20.22 -7.20 8.76
CA ASN A 135 -19.05 -7.03 7.87
C ASN A 135 -19.48 -6.69 6.45
N ASN A 136 -20.50 -7.38 5.90
CA ASN A 136 -21.01 -7.09 4.55
C ASN A 136 -21.59 -5.68 4.44
N ARG A 137 -22.35 -5.22 5.43
CA ARG A 137 -22.85 -3.83 5.47
C ARG A 137 -21.72 -2.80 5.52
N ARG A 138 -20.66 -3.08 6.26
CA ARG A 138 -19.47 -2.22 6.32
C ARG A 138 -18.67 -2.24 5.02
N LEU A 139 -18.62 -3.38 4.34
CA LEU A 139 -18.01 -3.48 3.02
C LEU A 139 -18.72 -2.58 2.01
N ASP A 140 -20.07 -2.58 1.99
CA ASP A 140 -20.88 -1.69 1.15
C ASP A 140 -20.59 -0.20 1.43
N TYR A 141 -20.31 0.16 2.68
CA TYR A 141 -19.86 1.51 3.05
C TYR A 141 -18.51 1.82 2.39
N PHE A 142 -17.50 0.95 2.53
CA PHE A 142 -16.18 1.15 1.92
C PHE A 142 -16.19 1.12 0.39
N LEU A 143 -17.11 0.38 -0.23
CA LEU A 143 -17.31 0.42 -1.68
C LEU A 143 -17.82 1.78 -2.17
N LYS A 144 -18.63 2.46 -1.38
CA LYS A 144 -19.26 3.75 -1.71
C LYS A 144 -18.44 4.94 -1.26
N ASP A 145 -17.74 4.80 -0.15
CA ASP A 145 -16.94 5.86 0.45
C ASP A 145 -15.47 5.75 0.03
N LYS A 146 -14.81 6.87 -0.18
CA LYS A 146 -13.44 6.94 -0.73
C LYS A 146 -12.35 6.58 0.30
N GLY A 147 -12.77 6.16 1.52
CA GLY A 147 -11.89 6.09 2.66
C GLY A 147 -11.35 4.70 2.98
N MET A 148 -10.12 4.41 2.59
CA MET A 148 -9.34 3.32 3.18
C MET A 148 -8.25 3.86 4.08
N SER A 149 -8.27 3.41 5.32
CA SER A 149 -7.28 3.72 6.34
C SER A 149 -5.84 3.55 5.83
N ARG A 150 -4.93 4.43 6.26
CA ARG A 150 -3.48 4.31 6.04
C ARG A 150 -2.86 3.12 6.81
N ALA A 151 -3.67 2.26 7.39
CA ALA A 151 -3.20 1.10 8.13
C ALA A 151 -2.48 0.11 7.21
N SER A 152 -1.47 -0.54 7.74
CA SER A 152 -0.73 -1.62 7.07
C SER A 152 -1.62 -2.85 6.80
N HIS A 153 -2.69 -3.02 7.58
CA HIS A 153 -3.63 -4.13 7.45
C HIS A 153 -4.94 -3.67 6.81
N PRO A 154 -5.51 -4.44 5.88
CA PRO A 154 -6.86 -4.18 5.38
C PRO A 154 -7.88 -4.27 6.51
N VAL A 155 -8.94 -3.47 6.42
CA VAL A 155 -10.04 -3.57 7.41
C VAL A 155 -10.70 -4.95 7.38
N ASN A 156 -11.17 -5.42 8.53
CA ASN A 156 -11.75 -6.76 8.67
C ASN A 156 -12.84 -7.09 7.64
N PRO A 157 -13.76 -6.18 7.24
CA PRO A 157 -14.73 -6.48 6.19
C PRO A 157 -14.09 -6.95 4.87
N ILE A 158 -12.97 -6.38 4.47
CA ILE A 158 -12.24 -6.79 3.26
C ILE A 158 -11.59 -8.16 3.48
N ARG A 159 -10.92 -8.39 4.61
CA ARG A 159 -10.29 -9.67 4.95
C ARG A 159 -11.31 -10.81 4.99
N VAL A 160 -12.44 -10.60 5.68
CA VAL A 160 -13.54 -11.58 5.77
C VAL A 160 -14.10 -11.91 4.38
N GLN A 161 -14.36 -10.90 3.55
CA GLN A 161 -14.88 -11.14 2.19
C GLN A 161 -13.87 -11.82 1.27
N ALA A 162 -12.60 -11.42 1.33
CA ALA A 162 -11.53 -12.07 0.57
C ALA A 162 -11.39 -13.55 0.94
N LEU A 163 -11.49 -13.85 2.21
CA LEU A 163 -11.41 -15.22 2.71
C LEU A 163 -12.65 -16.04 2.35
N ASN A 164 -13.84 -15.43 2.44
CA ASN A 164 -15.08 -16.05 2.00
C ASN A 164 -15.03 -16.40 0.50
N LEU A 165 -14.57 -15.48 -0.35
CA LEU A 165 -14.37 -15.76 -1.77
C LEU A 165 -13.39 -16.92 -2.00
N PHE A 166 -12.27 -16.93 -1.26
CA PHE A 166 -11.29 -18.02 -1.37
C PHE A 166 -11.87 -19.38 -0.96
N ALA A 167 -12.70 -19.41 0.09
CA ALA A 167 -13.29 -20.64 0.61
C ALA A 167 -14.45 -21.18 -0.24
N THR A 168 -15.20 -20.30 -0.96
CA THR A 168 -16.49 -20.67 -1.59
C THR A 168 -16.52 -20.54 -3.10
N ALA A 169 -15.53 -19.89 -3.75
CA ALA A 169 -15.49 -19.76 -5.20
C ALA A 169 -15.44 -21.13 -5.87
N LYS A 170 -16.28 -21.30 -6.89
CA LYS A 170 -16.42 -22.57 -7.61
C LYS A 170 -15.24 -22.85 -8.53
N ASP A 171 -14.63 -21.78 -9.02
CA ASP A 171 -13.49 -21.85 -9.93
C ASP A 171 -12.58 -20.61 -9.76
N LYS A 172 -11.46 -20.64 -10.48
CA LYS A 172 -10.47 -19.58 -10.44
C LYS A 172 -11.00 -18.26 -11.01
N GLU A 173 -11.89 -18.30 -12.00
CA GLU A 173 -12.43 -17.11 -12.65
C GLU A 173 -13.35 -16.33 -11.69
N GLU A 174 -14.23 -17.03 -10.97
CA GLU A 174 -15.07 -16.42 -9.92
C GLU A 174 -14.22 -15.80 -8.81
N LEU A 175 -13.19 -16.53 -8.34
CA LEU A 175 -12.24 -16.02 -7.34
C LEU A 175 -11.51 -14.76 -7.85
N ASP A 176 -10.93 -14.81 -9.04
CA ASP A 176 -10.15 -13.71 -9.61
C ASP A 176 -11.01 -12.46 -9.83
N ASN A 177 -12.26 -12.61 -10.29
CA ASN A 177 -13.16 -11.49 -10.50
C ASN A 177 -13.61 -10.84 -9.17
N GLY A 178 -14.00 -11.65 -8.18
CA GLY A 178 -14.34 -11.14 -6.85
C GLY A 178 -13.15 -10.46 -6.16
N MET A 179 -11.95 -11.04 -6.29
CA MET A 179 -10.74 -10.44 -5.73
C MET A 179 -10.35 -9.13 -6.42
N LYS A 180 -10.55 -8.99 -7.74
CA LYS A 180 -10.31 -7.71 -8.45
C LYS A 180 -11.19 -6.59 -7.89
N GLU A 181 -12.45 -6.88 -7.62
CA GLU A 181 -13.37 -5.90 -7.02
C GLU A 181 -12.90 -5.47 -5.62
N LEU A 182 -12.55 -6.42 -4.75
CA LEU A 182 -12.02 -6.11 -3.43
C LEU A 182 -10.70 -5.34 -3.46
N ILE A 183 -9.77 -5.74 -4.34
CA ILE A 183 -8.49 -5.05 -4.50
C ILE A 183 -8.71 -3.63 -5.01
N SER A 184 -9.72 -3.38 -5.83
CA SER A 184 -10.05 -2.02 -6.28
C SER A 184 -10.36 -1.07 -5.12
N ILE A 185 -10.88 -1.58 -3.99
CA ILE A 185 -11.08 -0.80 -2.77
C ILE A 185 -9.75 -0.39 -2.14
N LEU A 186 -8.79 -1.33 -2.09
CA LEU A 186 -7.45 -1.07 -1.54
C LEU A 186 -6.65 -0.07 -2.40
N LEU A 187 -6.97 -0.03 -3.70
CA LEU A 187 -6.36 0.89 -4.66
C LEU A 187 -7.00 2.29 -4.62
N LYS A 188 -8.13 2.47 -3.94
CA LYS A 188 -8.70 3.79 -3.73
C LYS A 188 -7.76 4.61 -2.88
N VAL A 189 -7.44 5.80 -3.36
CA VAL A 189 -6.48 6.67 -2.71
C VAL A 189 -7.20 7.40 -1.57
N GLY A 190 -6.85 7.02 -0.34
CA GLY A 190 -6.96 7.77 0.90
C GLY A 190 -8.33 8.30 1.36
N ASP A 191 -8.40 8.50 2.68
CA ASP A 191 -9.60 8.93 3.43
C ASP A 191 -9.77 10.44 3.51
N SER A 192 -8.74 11.20 3.14
CA SER A 192 -8.74 12.63 3.32
C SER A 192 -8.69 13.36 1.98
N ASP A 193 -9.21 14.58 1.97
CA ASP A 193 -9.06 15.50 0.84
C ASP A 193 -7.59 15.63 0.43
N LEU A 194 -6.66 15.58 1.40
CA LEU A 194 -5.23 15.59 1.11
C LEU A 194 -4.79 14.38 0.31
N ASP A 195 -5.27 13.20 0.63
CA ASP A 195 -4.88 11.97 -0.10
C ASP A 195 -5.45 11.97 -1.52
N GLU A 196 -6.67 12.47 -1.72
CA GLU A 196 -7.26 12.61 -3.05
C GLU A 196 -6.46 13.60 -3.90
N HIS A 197 -6.15 14.79 -3.35
CA HIS A 197 -5.36 15.78 -4.07
C HIS A 197 -3.91 15.33 -4.30
N THR A 198 -3.32 14.57 -3.37
CA THR A 198 -1.99 13.96 -3.56
C THR A 198 -2.00 12.98 -4.74
N ALA A 199 -3.04 12.15 -4.85
CA ALA A 199 -3.18 11.23 -5.97
C ALA A 199 -3.35 11.93 -7.31
N ARG A 200 -4.21 12.97 -7.34
CA ARG A 200 -4.42 13.80 -8.53
C ARG A 200 -3.14 14.52 -8.94
N PHE A 201 -2.40 15.07 -7.97
CA PHE A 201 -1.09 15.67 -8.18
C PHE A 201 -0.09 14.68 -8.79
N ILE A 202 0.06 13.48 -8.20
CA ILE A 202 1.00 12.46 -8.68
C ILE A 202 0.68 12.05 -10.12
N ALA A 203 -0.59 11.79 -10.43
CA ALA A 203 -1.00 11.36 -11.76
C ALA A 203 -0.86 12.48 -12.82
N SER A 204 -1.33 13.71 -12.49
CA SER A 204 -1.25 14.83 -13.42
C SER A 204 0.18 15.33 -13.62
N ALA A 205 1.02 15.33 -12.58
CA ALA A 205 2.44 15.69 -12.69
C ALA A 205 3.19 14.80 -13.69
N GLY A 206 2.98 13.47 -13.60
CA GLY A 206 3.58 12.52 -14.53
C GLY A 206 3.18 12.78 -15.98
N LEU A 207 1.89 13.10 -16.20
CA LEU A 207 1.37 13.42 -17.54
C LEU A 207 1.90 14.76 -18.05
N LEU A 208 2.03 15.77 -17.18
CA LEU A 208 2.56 17.09 -17.58
C LEU A 208 4.03 16.99 -17.97
N VAL A 209 4.87 16.31 -17.17
CA VAL A 209 6.28 16.11 -17.52
C VAL A 209 6.40 15.38 -18.85
N ALA A 210 5.64 14.31 -19.02
CA ALA A 210 5.62 13.57 -20.27
C ALA A 210 5.18 14.42 -21.49
N SER A 211 4.32 15.41 -21.29
CA SER A 211 3.83 16.30 -22.37
C SER A 211 4.76 17.47 -22.70
N THR A 212 5.84 17.68 -21.96
CA THR A 212 6.85 18.71 -22.28
C THR A 212 7.76 18.32 -23.43
N ASP A 213 7.80 17.05 -23.77
CA ASP A 213 8.51 16.57 -24.94
C ASP A 213 7.65 16.82 -26.20
N GLU A 214 8.02 17.80 -27.03
CA GLU A 214 7.26 18.21 -28.21
C GLU A 214 7.03 17.10 -29.26
N ASP A 215 7.74 15.95 -29.08
CA ASP A 215 7.68 14.81 -29.99
C ASP A 215 6.79 13.66 -29.47
N ILE A 216 6.11 13.80 -28.29
CA ILE A 216 5.23 12.75 -27.80
C ILE A 216 4.02 12.58 -28.72
N ASN A 217 4.06 11.51 -29.49
CA ASN A 217 2.91 11.09 -30.29
C ASN A 217 1.87 10.36 -29.39
N LYS A 218 0.66 10.21 -29.92
CA LYS A 218 -0.44 9.57 -29.22
C LYS A 218 -0.10 8.15 -28.70
N GLU A 219 0.78 7.42 -29.41
CA GLU A 219 1.18 6.05 -29.01
C GLU A 219 2.13 6.05 -27.79
N GLU A 220 3.00 7.05 -27.68
CA GLU A 220 3.87 7.26 -26.53
C GLU A 220 3.07 7.70 -25.30
N TYR A 221 2.15 8.63 -25.50
CA TYR A 221 1.19 9.03 -24.47
C TYR A 221 0.40 7.82 -23.93
N ASP A 222 -0.16 7.00 -24.84
CA ASP A 222 -0.88 5.77 -24.46
C ASP A 222 0.04 4.77 -23.72
N LYS A 223 1.33 4.69 -24.07
CA LYS A 223 2.32 3.87 -23.35
C LYS A 223 2.60 4.39 -21.93
N ILE A 224 2.71 5.71 -21.75
CA ILE A 224 2.89 6.34 -20.45
C ILE A 224 1.69 6.03 -19.55
N ILE A 225 0.47 6.24 -20.09
CA ILE A 225 -0.78 5.89 -19.39
C ILE A 225 -0.81 4.41 -19.03
N GLN A 226 -0.46 3.53 -19.97
CA GLN A 226 -0.37 2.10 -19.69
C GLN A 226 0.69 1.77 -18.63
N SER A 227 1.80 2.50 -18.62
CA SER A 227 2.86 2.34 -17.63
C SER A 227 2.40 2.81 -16.24
N LEU A 228 1.72 3.96 -16.15
CA LEU A 228 1.12 4.44 -14.90
C LEU A 228 0.03 3.49 -14.39
N ALA A 229 -0.81 2.97 -15.28
CA ALA A 229 -1.80 1.96 -14.95
C ALA A 229 -1.14 0.61 -14.59
N ALA A 230 -0.05 0.23 -15.26
CA ALA A 230 0.72 -0.99 -14.97
C ALA A 230 1.44 -0.93 -13.61
N LEU A 231 1.74 0.26 -13.10
CA LEU A 231 2.22 0.44 -11.74
C LEU A 231 1.18 0.03 -10.68
N LYS A 232 -0.08 -0.20 -11.09
CA LYS A 232 -1.23 -0.57 -10.23
C LYS A 232 -1.40 0.33 -9.00
N ILE A 233 -0.90 1.56 -9.09
CA ILE A 233 -1.02 2.55 -8.01
C ILE A 233 -2.40 3.21 -8.05
N PHE A 234 -2.94 3.38 -9.27
CA PHE A 234 -4.25 4.01 -9.49
C PHE A 234 -5.18 3.09 -10.27
N PRO A 235 -6.48 3.05 -9.91
CA PRO A 235 -7.49 2.42 -10.75
C PRO A 235 -7.48 3.03 -12.15
N LYS A 236 -7.75 2.21 -13.16
CA LYS A 236 -7.79 2.69 -14.55
C LYS A 236 -8.82 3.82 -14.73
N GLU A 237 -9.95 3.70 -14.07
CA GLU A 237 -11.04 4.67 -14.09
C GLU A 237 -10.59 6.04 -13.58
N PHE A 238 -9.74 6.07 -12.55
CA PHE A 238 -9.16 7.30 -12.00
C PHE A 238 -8.22 7.98 -13.02
N LEU A 239 -7.36 7.18 -13.66
CA LEU A 239 -6.47 7.72 -14.71
C LEU A 239 -7.27 8.19 -15.92
N ASP A 240 -8.31 7.46 -16.34
CA ASP A 240 -9.21 7.85 -17.42
C ASP A 240 -9.94 9.19 -17.12
N GLU A 241 -10.28 9.45 -15.85
CA GLU A 241 -10.86 10.72 -15.41
C GLU A 241 -9.86 11.88 -15.57
N ILE A 242 -8.63 11.69 -15.10
CA ILE A 242 -7.55 12.69 -15.23
C ILE A 242 -7.27 12.99 -16.70
N ILE A 243 -7.18 11.98 -17.56
CA ILE A 243 -6.88 12.11 -18.99
C ILE A 243 -7.99 12.82 -19.76
N LYS A 244 -9.26 12.58 -19.39
CA LYS A 244 -10.41 13.23 -20.03
C LYS A 244 -10.59 14.68 -19.60
N GLY A 245 -10.02 15.05 -18.45
CA GLY A 245 -10.02 16.40 -17.93
C GLY A 245 -8.91 17.27 -18.50
N ASP A 246 -8.86 18.51 -18.06
CA ASP A 246 -7.70 19.38 -18.28
C ASP A 246 -6.61 19.02 -17.24
N VAL A 247 -5.56 18.33 -17.71
CA VAL A 247 -4.48 17.85 -16.85
C VAL A 247 -3.79 18.98 -16.11
N ALA A 248 -3.60 20.14 -16.75
CA ALA A 248 -2.95 21.30 -16.15
C ALA A 248 -3.86 21.93 -15.08
N GLU A 249 -5.16 22.01 -15.32
CA GLU A 249 -6.12 22.51 -14.34
C GLU A 249 -6.17 21.57 -13.11
N ILE A 250 -6.28 20.26 -13.31
CA ILE A 250 -6.27 19.24 -12.24
C ILE A 250 -4.98 19.31 -11.43
N PHE A 251 -3.84 19.48 -12.09
CA PHE A 251 -2.55 19.65 -11.43
C PHE A 251 -2.53 20.88 -10.53
N ASN A 252 -2.88 22.05 -11.07
CA ASN A 252 -2.86 23.31 -10.35
C ASN A 252 -3.84 23.32 -9.17
N GLU A 253 -5.07 22.80 -9.36
CA GLU A 253 -6.04 22.66 -8.29
C GLU A 253 -5.52 21.75 -7.17
N SER A 254 -4.93 20.63 -7.52
CA SER A 254 -4.36 19.69 -6.57
C SER A 254 -3.22 20.31 -5.75
N VAL A 255 -2.30 21.00 -6.42
CA VAL A 255 -1.20 21.76 -5.76
C VAL A 255 -1.76 22.75 -4.75
N GLN A 256 -2.72 23.57 -5.17
CA GLN A 256 -3.33 24.58 -4.31
C GLN A 256 -3.98 23.95 -3.09
N LYS A 257 -4.81 22.91 -3.29
CA LYS A 257 -5.52 22.22 -2.19
C LYS A 257 -4.56 21.53 -1.21
N MET A 258 -3.54 20.88 -1.71
CA MET A 258 -2.51 20.25 -0.86
C MET A 258 -1.82 21.31 0.02
N LEU A 259 -1.46 22.46 -0.53
CA LEU A 259 -0.79 23.53 0.21
C LEU A 259 -1.73 24.29 1.16
N GLU A 260 -3.03 24.40 0.84
CA GLU A 260 -4.05 24.92 1.78
C GLU A 260 -4.16 24.01 3.02
N ILE A 261 -4.10 22.68 2.84
CA ILE A 261 -4.20 21.70 3.94
C ILE A 261 -2.89 21.62 4.73
N ASN A 262 -1.75 21.56 4.04
CA ASN A 262 -0.43 21.46 4.65
C ASN A 262 0.65 22.21 3.85
N PRO A 263 0.99 23.44 4.25
CA PRO A 263 2.04 24.23 3.60
C PRO A 263 3.43 23.59 3.63
N GLY A 264 3.69 22.63 4.53
CA GLY A 264 4.97 21.92 4.64
C GLY A 264 5.23 20.90 3.51
N LEU A 265 4.28 20.68 2.58
CA LEU A 265 4.43 19.72 1.48
C LEU A 265 5.26 20.26 0.30
N LYS A 266 5.62 21.54 0.28
CA LYS A 266 6.33 22.18 -0.84
C LYS A 266 7.57 21.42 -1.30
N GLU A 267 8.44 21.09 -0.36
CA GLU A 267 9.69 20.38 -0.64
C GLU A 267 9.43 18.99 -1.21
N GLY A 268 8.50 18.23 -0.60
CA GLY A 268 8.14 16.89 -1.07
C GLY A 268 7.51 16.89 -2.46
N MET A 269 6.70 17.90 -2.78
CA MET A 269 6.11 18.08 -4.11
C MET A 269 7.17 18.42 -5.15
N LEU A 270 8.12 19.31 -4.81
CA LEU A 270 9.25 19.65 -5.68
C LEU A 270 10.13 18.42 -5.93
N GLN A 271 10.49 17.68 -4.88
CA GLN A 271 11.29 16.46 -5.00
C GLN A 271 10.60 15.43 -5.91
N TYR A 272 9.28 15.28 -5.79
CA TYR A 272 8.53 14.38 -6.67
C TYR A 272 8.61 14.80 -8.15
N MET A 273 8.45 16.08 -8.47
CA MET A 273 8.62 16.61 -9.83
C MET A 273 10.02 16.33 -10.39
N ILE A 274 11.05 16.58 -9.58
CA ILE A 274 12.45 16.30 -9.95
C ILE A 274 12.66 14.80 -10.20
N GLN A 275 12.10 13.92 -9.35
CA GLN A 275 12.24 12.46 -9.52
C GLN A 275 11.61 11.95 -10.82
N ILE A 276 10.47 12.51 -11.24
CA ILE A 276 9.86 12.16 -12.54
C ILE A 276 10.81 12.51 -13.67
N VAL A 277 11.29 13.76 -13.69
CA VAL A 277 12.23 14.24 -14.70
C VAL A 277 13.51 13.42 -14.76
N LEU A 278 14.05 13.02 -13.61
CA LEU A 278 15.26 12.19 -13.53
C LEU A 278 15.03 10.70 -13.85
N SER A 279 13.80 10.28 -14.12
CA SER A 279 13.45 8.84 -14.24
C SER A 279 14.12 8.16 -15.43
N ASP A 280 14.35 8.87 -16.52
CA ASP A 280 15.04 8.38 -17.73
C ASP A 280 16.55 8.72 -17.75
N LYS A 281 17.04 9.43 -16.73
CA LYS A 281 18.43 9.90 -16.55
C LYS A 281 18.90 10.89 -17.62
N ILE A 282 18.00 11.46 -18.38
CA ILE A 282 18.24 12.53 -19.35
C ILE A 282 17.48 13.75 -18.83
N ILE A 283 18.12 14.89 -18.74
CA ILE A 283 17.49 16.13 -18.28
C ILE A 283 17.44 17.08 -19.45
N ALA A 284 16.25 17.31 -19.99
CA ALA A 284 16.04 18.31 -21.02
C ALA A 284 15.98 19.72 -20.40
N LYS A 285 16.30 20.73 -21.21
CA LYS A 285 16.25 22.13 -20.75
C LYS A 285 14.84 22.55 -20.37
N GLU A 286 13.87 22.11 -21.11
CA GLU A 286 12.45 22.38 -20.94
C GLU A 286 11.93 21.79 -19.61
N GLU A 287 12.41 20.62 -19.23
CA GLU A 287 12.08 19.97 -17.96
C GLU A 287 12.68 20.72 -16.77
N VAL A 288 13.92 21.23 -16.90
CA VAL A 288 14.53 22.08 -15.86
C VAL A 288 13.73 23.37 -15.70
N GLU A 289 13.32 24.01 -16.81
CA GLU A 289 12.47 25.20 -16.79
C GLU A 289 11.13 24.91 -16.11
N LEU A 290 10.52 23.77 -16.36
CA LEU A 290 9.28 23.34 -15.69
C LEU A 290 9.47 23.21 -14.18
N ILE A 291 10.57 22.57 -13.73
CA ILE A 291 10.88 22.43 -12.28
C ILE A 291 11.02 23.80 -11.63
N TYR A 292 11.74 24.75 -12.23
CA TYR A 292 11.87 26.11 -11.71
C TYR A 292 10.53 26.86 -11.69
N GLN A 293 9.74 26.77 -12.76
CA GLN A 293 8.41 27.38 -12.80
C GLN A 293 7.51 26.83 -11.70
N PHE A 294 7.52 25.51 -11.51
CA PHE A 294 6.76 24.86 -10.45
C PHE A 294 7.24 25.30 -9.07
N GLY A 295 8.54 25.21 -8.77
CA GLY A 295 9.11 25.62 -7.49
C GLY A 295 8.76 27.08 -7.13
N ASN A 296 8.90 27.99 -8.09
CA ASN A 296 8.55 29.39 -7.91
C ASN A 296 7.04 29.59 -7.68
N SER A 297 6.19 28.83 -8.37
CA SER A 297 4.73 28.91 -8.22
C SER A 297 4.24 28.52 -6.81
N ILE A 298 4.96 27.60 -6.14
CA ILE A 298 4.68 27.21 -4.75
C ILE A 298 5.45 28.04 -3.72
N GLY A 299 6.18 29.06 -4.17
CA GLY A 299 6.87 30.04 -3.33
C GLY A 299 8.21 29.58 -2.79
N LEU A 300 8.93 28.73 -3.53
CA LEU A 300 10.35 28.43 -3.31
C LEU A 300 11.23 29.35 -4.13
N SER A 301 12.40 29.70 -3.63
CA SER A 301 13.40 30.50 -4.32
C SER A 301 14.18 29.64 -5.34
N ASP A 302 14.79 30.28 -6.35
CA ASP A 302 15.67 29.60 -7.30
C ASP A 302 16.81 28.83 -6.64
N MET A 303 17.31 29.33 -5.49
CA MET A 303 18.35 28.66 -4.72
C MET A 303 17.86 27.35 -4.10
N GLU A 304 16.64 27.33 -3.53
CA GLU A 304 16.03 26.13 -2.96
C GLU A 304 15.76 25.10 -4.07
N VAL A 305 15.27 25.54 -5.20
CA VAL A 305 15.03 24.67 -6.38
C VAL A 305 16.34 24.08 -6.88
N ALA A 306 17.39 24.93 -7.06
CA ALA A 306 18.70 24.46 -7.51
C ALA A 306 19.33 23.44 -6.54
N THR A 307 19.18 23.69 -5.22
CA THR A 307 19.67 22.79 -4.18
C THR A 307 18.95 21.43 -4.25
N ALA A 308 17.63 21.43 -4.37
CA ALA A 308 16.83 20.21 -4.48
C ALA A 308 17.19 19.39 -5.74
N ILE A 309 17.43 20.05 -6.87
CA ILE A 309 17.89 19.39 -8.12
C ILE A 309 19.27 18.74 -7.88
N ALA A 310 20.22 19.49 -7.30
CA ALA A 310 21.57 19.00 -7.07
C ALA A 310 21.60 17.79 -6.11
N GLU A 311 20.83 17.82 -5.04
CA GLU A 311 20.68 16.70 -4.09
C GLU A 311 20.05 15.49 -4.75
N SER A 312 19.00 15.67 -5.56
CA SER A 312 18.35 14.57 -6.27
C SER A 312 19.25 13.92 -7.31
N ILE A 313 20.06 14.71 -8.03
CA ILE A 313 21.08 14.20 -8.94
C ILE A 313 22.13 13.39 -8.18
N GLN A 314 22.62 13.87 -7.05
CA GLN A 314 23.59 13.14 -6.22
C GLN A 314 23.04 11.78 -5.77
N GLN A 315 21.77 11.69 -5.38
CA GLN A 315 21.12 10.44 -4.99
C GLN A 315 21.01 9.45 -6.15
N CYS A 316 20.80 9.92 -7.40
CA CYS A 316 20.76 9.07 -8.59
C CYS A 316 22.12 8.46 -8.96
N TYR A 317 23.24 9.06 -8.52
CA TYR A 317 24.59 8.61 -8.79
C TYR A 317 25.24 7.83 -7.65
N VAL A 318 24.49 7.39 -6.65
CA VAL A 318 25.00 6.39 -5.69
C VAL A 318 25.34 5.12 -6.49
N PRO A 319 26.60 4.65 -6.46
CA PRO A 319 26.99 3.45 -7.19
C PRO A 319 26.09 2.29 -6.78
N SER A 320 25.62 1.50 -7.76
CA SER A 320 24.92 0.27 -7.43
C SER A 320 25.85 -0.64 -6.63
N LEU A 321 25.31 -1.45 -5.72
CA LEU A 321 26.10 -2.42 -4.94
C LEU A 321 26.97 -3.31 -5.84
N ASP A 322 26.52 -3.60 -7.07
CA ASP A 322 27.25 -4.34 -8.10
C ASP A 322 28.52 -3.61 -8.60
N ALA A 323 28.63 -2.31 -8.39
CA ALA A 323 29.82 -1.52 -8.74
C ALA A 323 30.84 -1.42 -7.59
N ILE A 324 30.50 -1.91 -6.41
CA ILE A 324 31.32 -1.88 -5.19
C ILE A 324 31.88 -3.28 -4.87
N CYS A 325 31.31 -4.35 -5.43
CA CYS A 325 31.81 -5.72 -5.43
C CYS A 325 32.50 -6.03 -6.73
#